data_ab0f80af251187ba9f84484b578e71ae
#
_entry.id   ab0f80af251187ba9f84484b578e71ae
#
_cell.length_a   1.000
_cell.length_b   1.000
_cell.length_c   1.000
_cell.angle_alpha   90.00
_cell.angle_beta   90.00
_cell.angle_gamma   90.00
#
_symmetry.space_group_name_H-M   'P 1'
#
loop_
_entity.id
_entity.type
_entity.pdbx_description
1 polymer ?
#
loop_
_entity_poly.entity_id
_entity_poly.type
_entity_poly.pdbx_seq_one_letter_code
_entity_poly.pdbx_strand_id
1 'polypeptide(L)'
;MRCILGTKKSMTQIFREDGTVVPVTRVQAGPCVVTQVKTAKRDGVSAVQVGFGPQKAFRLTKPLKGHLKDLDAVRHMRDFRAPENHGLSRGDSFTVSIFSAGDRVQVAGVSKGKGFQGVVKRHGFSGGPASHGHKDQLRMPGSIGSADPARVFKGMRMGGHMGDQQVTVKNLEILAIDEEKNELLVKGAVPGARGGLLMISTEDGKIDVSTGADETKAEVVIEDQSEDVSIPEEKTASEEEAVTA
;
A
#
# COMPACT_ATOMS: atom_id res chain seq x y z
N MET A 1 -15.41 -0.45 5.15
CA MET A 1 -14.42 -0.07 4.09
C MET A 1 -13.17 -0.89 4.29
N ARG A 2 -12.80 -1.76 3.34
CA ARG A 2 -11.53 -2.51 3.37
C ARG A 2 -10.46 -1.63 2.73
N CYS A 3 -9.28 -1.55 3.31
CA CYS A 3 -8.20 -0.72 2.79
C CYS A 3 -6.83 -1.35 3.05
N ILE A 4 -5.90 -1.16 2.12
CA ILE A 4 -4.52 -1.64 2.23
C ILE A 4 -3.55 -0.70 1.51
N LEU A 5 -2.32 -0.66 1.99
CA LEU A 5 -1.23 0.00 1.29
C LEU A 5 -0.40 -1.03 0.52
N GLY A 6 0.08 -0.63 -0.63
CA GLY A 6 0.92 -1.49 -1.46
C GLY A 6 1.87 -0.73 -2.36
N THR A 7 2.72 -1.44 -3.04
CA THR A 7 3.63 -0.91 -4.06
C THR A 7 3.36 -1.54 -5.41
N LYS A 8 3.34 -0.73 -6.45
CA LYS A 8 3.23 -1.18 -7.83
C LYS A 8 4.47 -1.95 -8.25
N LYS A 9 4.32 -3.21 -8.66
CA LYS A 9 5.43 -4.03 -9.18
C LYS A 9 5.54 -3.92 -10.69
N SER A 10 4.78 -4.70 -11.40
CA SER A 10 4.83 -4.81 -12.87
C SER A 10 3.44 -5.01 -13.43
N MET A 11 3.31 -4.90 -14.73
CA MET A 11 2.14 -5.37 -15.45
C MET A 11 2.46 -6.70 -16.12
N THR A 12 1.48 -7.57 -16.15
CA THR A 12 1.50 -8.88 -16.81
C THR A 12 0.12 -9.14 -17.42
N GLN A 13 -0.07 -10.32 -17.93
CA GLN A 13 -1.35 -10.77 -18.45
C GLN A 13 -1.72 -12.11 -17.82
N ILE A 14 -3.01 -12.36 -17.70
CA ILE A 14 -3.58 -13.63 -17.22
C ILE A 14 -4.53 -14.11 -18.30
N PHE A 15 -4.51 -15.41 -18.55
CA PHE A 15 -5.46 -16.08 -19.41
C PHE A 15 -6.64 -16.57 -18.55
N ARG A 16 -7.85 -16.25 -18.96
CA ARG A 16 -9.05 -16.83 -18.36
C ARG A 16 -9.32 -18.22 -18.97
N GLU A 17 -10.20 -18.96 -18.35
CA GLU A 17 -10.61 -20.30 -18.82
C GLU A 17 -11.18 -20.26 -20.26
N ASP A 18 -11.83 -19.18 -20.62
CA ASP A 18 -12.38 -18.92 -21.97
C ASP A 18 -11.29 -18.58 -23.01
N GLY A 19 -9.99 -18.62 -22.64
CA GLY A 19 -8.88 -18.23 -23.51
C GLY A 19 -8.69 -16.71 -23.66
N THR A 20 -9.54 -15.87 -23.05
CA THR A 20 -9.38 -14.40 -23.11
C THR A 20 -8.17 -13.93 -22.32
N VAL A 21 -7.36 -13.07 -22.93
CA VAL A 21 -6.22 -12.43 -22.27
C VAL A 21 -6.66 -11.19 -21.54
N VAL A 22 -6.37 -11.11 -20.24
CA VAL A 22 -6.68 -9.96 -19.41
C VAL A 22 -5.39 -9.30 -18.93
N PRO A 23 -5.15 -8.00 -19.23
CA PRO A 23 -4.00 -7.27 -18.70
C PRO A 23 -4.20 -7.03 -17.20
N VAL A 24 -3.15 -7.30 -16.41
CA VAL A 24 -3.18 -7.11 -14.96
C VAL A 24 -1.97 -6.37 -14.46
N THR A 25 -2.15 -5.61 -13.39
CA THR A 25 -1.06 -5.01 -12.63
C THR A 25 -0.84 -5.81 -11.35
N ARG A 26 0.39 -6.26 -11.14
CA ARG A 26 0.83 -6.87 -9.88
C ARG A 26 1.13 -5.77 -8.88
N VAL A 27 0.48 -5.84 -7.73
CA VAL A 27 0.67 -4.92 -6.61
C VAL A 27 1.07 -5.74 -5.39
N GLN A 28 2.23 -5.47 -4.84
CA GLN A 28 2.62 -6.02 -3.55
C GLN A 28 1.94 -5.19 -2.46
N ALA A 29 1.03 -5.80 -1.72
CA ALA A 29 0.20 -5.14 -0.72
C ALA A 29 0.33 -5.86 0.62
N GLY A 30 0.65 -5.11 1.67
CA GLY A 30 0.84 -5.69 3.01
C GLY A 30 2.21 -6.39 3.23
N PRO A 31 2.48 -6.92 4.43
CA PRO A 31 1.64 -6.70 5.62
C PRO A 31 1.54 -5.22 5.99
N CYS A 32 0.39 -4.83 6.49
CA CYS A 32 0.11 -3.47 6.98
C CYS A 32 -0.18 -3.51 8.47
N VAL A 33 0.26 -2.49 9.21
CA VAL A 33 0.07 -2.38 10.65
C VAL A 33 -0.69 -1.09 10.97
N VAL A 34 -1.66 -1.17 11.88
CA VAL A 34 -2.37 0.00 12.39
C VAL A 34 -1.46 0.75 13.35
N THR A 35 -1.05 1.96 12.96
CA THR A 35 -0.15 2.79 13.78
C THR A 35 -0.90 3.69 14.75
N GLN A 36 -2.06 4.19 14.35
CA GLN A 36 -2.91 5.06 15.17
C GLN A 36 -4.37 4.94 14.75
N VAL A 37 -5.26 4.98 15.73
CA VAL A 37 -6.69 5.17 15.54
C VAL A 37 -7.04 6.61 15.92
N LYS A 38 -7.62 7.35 14.98
CA LYS A 38 -8.06 8.73 15.15
C LYS A 38 -9.56 8.78 15.38
N THR A 39 -9.97 9.52 16.39
CA THR A 39 -11.38 9.69 16.75
C THR A 39 -11.84 11.11 16.48
N ALA A 40 -13.12 11.28 16.10
CA ALA A 40 -13.68 12.59 15.82
C ALA A 40 -13.58 13.55 17.02
N LYS A 41 -13.71 13.03 18.25
CA LYS A 41 -13.64 13.83 19.48
C LYS A 41 -12.27 14.42 19.75
N ARG A 42 -11.19 13.67 19.47
CA ARG A 42 -9.80 14.08 19.76
C ARG A 42 -9.14 14.73 18.58
N ASP A 43 -9.30 14.14 17.40
CA ASP A 43 -8.53 14.49 16.20
C ASP A 43 -9.38 15.23 15.16
N GLY A 44 -10.66 15.45 15.44
CA GLY A 44 -11.61 16.12 14.53
C GLY A 44 -12.05 15.26 13.33
N VAL A 45 -11.47 14.07 13.15
CA VAL A 45 -11.77 13.17 12.04
C VAL A 45 -11.68 11.73 12.53
N SER A 46 -12.66 10.90 12.14
CA SER A 46 -12.57 9.44 12.33
C SER A 46 -11.74 8.82 11.19
N ALA A 47 -10.59 8.25 11.52
CA ALA A 47 -9.67 7.66 10.56
C ALA A 47 -8.74 6.63 11.23
N VAL A 48 -8.26 5.69 10.43
CA VAL A 48 -7.25 4.73 10.83
C VAL A 48 -5.96 5.02 10.07
N GLN A 49 -4.88 5.22 10.80
CA GLN A 49 -3.56 5.37 10.20
C GLN A 49 -2.91 4.00 10.04
N VAL A 50 -2.54 3.70 8.81
CA VAL A 50 -1.95 2.41 8.41
C VAL A 50 -0.51 2.62 8.02
N GLY A 51 0.38 1.79 8.57
CA GLY A 51 1.80 1.72 8.25
C GLY A 51 2.10 0.58 7.27
N PHE A 52 3.04 0.81 6.35
CA PHE A 52 3.43 -0.16 5.34
C PHE A 52 4.91 -0.07 4.97
N GLY A 53 5.50 -1.23 4.74
CA GLY A 53 6.87 -1.41 4.27
C GLY A 53 7.91 -1.22 5.36
N PRO A 54 8.88 -2.13 5.49
CA PRO A 54 9.91 -2.04 6.53
C PRO A 54 10.85 -0.87 6.28
N GLN A 55 11.28 -0.23 7.37
CA GLN A 55 12.26 0.85 7.36
C GLN A 55 13.34 0.60 8.39
N LYS A 56 14.58 0.95 8.04
CA LYS A 56 15.69 0.86 8.99
C LYS A 56 15.55 1.94 10.08
N ALA A 57 15.71 1.58 11.34
CA ALA A 57 15.50 2.46 12.50
C ALA A 57 16.33 3.75 12.47
N PHE A 58 17.55 3.71 11.89
CA PHE A 58 18.39 4.91 11.78
C PHE A 58 17.86 5.97 10.80
N ARG A 59 16.96 5.59 9.88
CA ARG A 59 16.33 6.52 8.93
C ARG A 59 15.08 7.19 9.49
N LEU A 60 14.62 6.77 10.67
CA LEU A 60 13.48 7.38 11.33
C LEU A 60 13.94 8.57 12.19
N THR A 61 13.22 9.67 12.08
CA THR A 61 13.41 10.82 12.96
C THR A 61 12.95 10.53 14.39
N LYS A 62 13.45 11.26 15.39
CA LYS A 62 13.06 11.07 16.80
C LYS A 62 11.53 11.13 17.02
N PRO A 63 10.78 12.09 16.44
CA PRO A 63 9.32 12.13 16.56
C PRO A 63 8.65 10.86 16.02
N LEU A 64 9.09 10.37 14.85
CA LEU A 64 8.53 9.15 14.26
C LEU A 64 8.85 7.91 15.10
N LYS A 65 10.05 7.83 15.71
CA LYS A 65 10.37 6.75 16.66
C LYS A 65 9.45 6.78 17.88
N GLY A 66 9.13 7.99 18.39
CA GLY A 66 8.17 8.15 19.48
C GLY A 66 6.74 7.75 19.07
N HIS A 67 6.32 8.09 17.85
CA HIS A 67 5.01 7.72 17.32
C HIS A 67 4.85 6.21 17.12
N LEU A 68 5.91 5.56 16.61
CA LEU A 68 5.96 4.11 16.35
C LEU A 68 6.48 3.31 17.56
N LYS A 69 6.47 3.90 18.76
CA LYS A 69 6.88 3.18 19.97
C LYS A 69 6.05 1.90 20.09
N ASP A 70 6.72 0.77 20.36
CA ASP A 70 6.15 -0.57 20.49
C ASP A 70 5.60 -1.18 19.17
N LEU A 71 5.90 -0.54 18.02
CA LEU A 71 5.54 -1.03 16.69
C LEU A 71 6.78 -1.13 15.79
N ASP A 72 6.68 -1.95 14.77
CA ASP A 72 7.73 -2.06 13.76
C ASP A 72 7.95 -0.74 13.01
N ALA A 73 9.21 -0.52 12.63
CA ALA A 73 9.60 0.65 11.87
C ALA A 73 9.05 0.59 10.45
N VAL A 74 8.05 1.41 10.13
CA VAL A 74 7.41 1.46 8.82
C VAL A 74 7.88 2.64 7.99
N ARG A 75 7.90 2.44 6.67
CA ARG A 75 8.35 3.44 5.70
C ARG A 75 7.26 4.44 5.32
N HIS A 76 6.06 3.94 5.10
CA HIS A 76 4.93 4.74 4.64
C HIS A 76 3.81 4.66 5.66
N MET A 77 3.23 5.80 5.99
CA MET A 77 2.03 5.91 6.82
C MET A 77 1.00 6.71 6.05
N ARG A 78 -0.24 6.24 6.02
CA ARG A 78 -1.37 6.92 5.38
C ARG A 78 -2.63 6.73 6.20
N ASP A 79 -3.46 7.75 6.20
CA ASP A 79 -4.74 7.74 6.89
C ASP A 79 -5.84 7.30 5.92
N PHE A 80 -6.67 6.41 6.39
CA PHE A 80 -7.92 6.03 5.72
C PHE A 80 -9.08 6.46 6.58
N ARG A 81 -10.04 7.16 6.00
CA ARG A 81 -11.28 7.49 6.70
C ARG A 81 -12.04 6.21 7.01
N ALA A 82 -12.45 6.05 8.25
CA ALA A 82 -13.20 4.89 8.70
C ALA A 82 -14.39 5.37 9.56
N PRO A 83 -15.49 4.59 9.59
CA PRO A 83 -16.59 4.86 10.54
C PRO A 83 -16.07 4.74 11.98
N GLU A 84 -16.76 5.32 12.94
CA GLU A 84 -16.32 5.28 14.36
C GLU A 84 -16.25 3.86 14.94
N ASN A 85 -17.10 2.96 14.44
CA ASN A 85 -17.18 1.56 14.91
C ASN A 85 -16.44 0.60 13.96
N HIS A 86 -15.16 0.81 13.73
CA HIS A 86 -14.36 -0.02 12.82
C HIS A 86 -13.71 -1.24 13.48
N GLY A 87 -13.71 -1.34 14.81
CA GLY A 87 -13.19 -2.50 15.57
C GLY A 87 -11.66 -2.66 15.55
N LEU A 88 -10.93 -1.76 14.92
CA LEU A 88 -9.46 -1.83 14.81
C LEU A 88 -8.79 -1.18 16.00
N SER A 89 -7.71 -1.80 16.47
CA SER A 89 -6.85 -1.31 17.54
C SER A 89 -5.44 -1.00 17.02
N ARG A 90 -4.73 -0.16 17.76
CA ARG A 90 -3.32 0.10 17.45
C ARG A 90 -2.50 -1.18 17.63
N GLY A 91 -1.69 -1.51 16.63
CA GLY A 91 -0.87 -2.72 16.61
C GLY A 91 -1.46 -3.86 15.79
N ASP A 92 -2.75 -3.80 15.45
CA ASP A 92 -3.36 -4.80 14.58
C ASP A 92 -2.65 -4.84 13.23
N SER A 93 -2.43 -6.06 12.73
CA SER A 93 -1.83 -6.29 11.43
C SER A 93 -2.82 -6.98 10.49
N PHE A 94 -2.72 -6.67 9.21
CA PHE A 94 -3.55 -7.28 8.19
C PHE A 94 -2.79 -7.42 6.87
N THR A 95 -3.18 -8.39 6.08
CA THR A 95 -2.57 -8.76 4.81
C THR A 95 -3.57 -8.63 3.66
N VAL A 96 -3.23 -9.18 2.52
CA VAL A 96 -4.10 -9.21 1.33
C VAL A 96 -5.36 -10.05 1.51
N SER A 97 -5.41 -10.91 2.53
CA SER A 97 -6.56 -11.80 2.83
C SER A 97 -7.87 -11.07 3.11
N ILE A 98 -7.83 -9.76 3.40
CA ILE A 98 -9.03 -8.93 3.56
C ILE A 98 -9.83 -8.74 2.26
N PHE A 99 -9.23 -9.02 1.10
CA PHE A 99 -9.90 -8.93 -0.20
C PHE A 99 -10.24 -10.31 -0.75
N SER A 100 -11.19 -10.33 -1.66
CA SER A 100 -11.58 -11.53 -2.39
C SER A 100 -11.44 -11.30 -3.91
N ALA A 101 -11.20 -12.38 -4.65
CA ALA A 101 -11.24 -12.30 -6.10
C ALA A 101 -12.64 -11.86 -6.57
N GLY A 102 -12.71 -10.97 -7.55
CA GLY A 102 -13.95 -10.34 -8.00
C GLY A 102 -14.29 -9.01 -7.32
N ASP A 103 -13.63 -8.67 -6.21
CA ASP A 103 -13.88 -7.39 -5.54
C ASP A 103 -13.54 -6.20 -6.44
N ARG A 104 -14.37 -5.15 -6.36
CA ARG A 104 -14.13 -3.88 -7.02
C ARG A 104 -13.49 -2.89 -6.07
N VAL A 105 -12.34 -2.38 -6.48
CA VAL A 105 -11.53 -1.48 -5.67
C VAL A 105 -11.25 -0.17 -6.38
N GLN A 106 -10.98 0.86 -5.59
CA GLN A 106 -10.38 2.10 -6.05
C GLN A 106 -8.91 2.13 -5.63
N VAL A 107 -8.07 2.56 -6.56
CA VAL A 107 -6.62 2.65 -6.36
C VAL A 107 -6.18 4.09 -6.53
N ALA A 108 -5.69 4.68 -5.45
CA ALA A 108 -5.09 6.01 -5.46
C ALA A 108 -3.57 5.91 -5.44
N GLY A 109 -2.92 6.72 -6.26
CA GLY A 109 -1.46 6.78 -6.34
C GLY A 109 -0.99 8.08 -6.97
N VAL A 110 0.29 8.36 -6.87
CA VAL A 110 0.91 9.54 -7.49
C VAL A 110 1.25 9.22 -8.94
N SER A 111 0.72 9.99 -9.86
CA SER A 111 0.95 9.84 -11.30
C SER A 111 2.41 10.13 -11.66
N LYS A 112 2.87 9.58 -12.79
CA LYS A 112 4.23 9.88 -13.27
C LYS A 112 4.36 11.37 -13.60
N GLY A 113 5.40 12.03 -13.09
CA GLY A 113 5.74 13.40 -13.45
C GLY A 113 6.06 13.50 -14.95
N LYS A 114 5.63 14.59 -15.56
CA LYS A 114 5.87 14.90 -16.99
C LYS A 114 6.61 16.23 -17.17
N GLY A 115 7.02 16.86 -16.07
CA GLY A 115 7.67 18.17 -16.07
C GLY A 115 6.75 19.29 -16.54
N PHE A 116 7.33 20.37 -17.05
CA PHE A 116 6.59 21.48 -17.63
C PHE A 116 6.08 21.10 -19.02
N GLN A 117 4.79 21.20 -19.24
CA GLN A 117 4.15 20.85 -20.51
C GLN A 117 3.37 22.03 -21.09
N GLY A 118 3.40 22.14 -22.43
CA GLY A 118 2.58 23.09 -23.17
C GLY A 118 1.11 22.70 -23.20
N VAL A 119 0.27 23.62 -23.64
CA VAL A 119 -1.20 23.51 -23.62
C VAL A 119 -1.74 22.35 -24.45
N VAL A 120 -1.08 21.99 -25.54
CA VAL A 120 -1.48 20.87 -26.39
C VAL A 120 -1.46 19.55 -25.61
N LYS A 121 -0.35 19.26 -24.92
CA LYS A 121 -0.23 18.02 -24.14
C LYS A 121 -0.96 18.07 -22.81
N ARG A 122 -0.96 19.24 -22.15
CA ARG A 122 -1.54 19.39 -20.82
C ARG A 122 -3.06 19.47 -20.84
N HIS A 123 -3.63 20.14 -21.83
CA HIS A 123 -5.06 20.42 -21.91
C HIS A 123 -5.75 19.89 -23.18
N GLY A 124 -5.01 19.27 -24.10
CA GLY A 124 -5.57 18.75 -25.35
C GLY A 124 -5.95 19.81 -26.37
N PHE A 125 -5.30 20.98 -26.35
CA PHE A 125 -5.54 22.03 -27.33
C PHE A 125 -5.08 21.59 -28.73
N SER A 126 -5.81 21.99 -29.76
CA SER A 126 -5.51 21.63 -31.15
C SER A 126 -4.23 22.29 -31.68
N GLY A 127 -3.96 23.51 -31.19
CA GLY A 127 -2.88 24.33 -31.75
C GLY A 127 -3.30 25.01 -33.06
N GLY A 128 -2.33 25.54 -33.82
CA GLY A 128 -2.51 26.15 -35.11
C GLY A 128 -2.27 25.18 -36.27
N PRO A 129 -2.66 25.54 -37.51
CA PRO A 129 -2.37 24.76 -38.70
C PRO A 129 -0.88 24.60 -38.94
N ALA A 130 -0.46 23.43 -39.45
CA ALA A 130 0.96 23.15 -39.74
C ALA A 130 1.47 23.81 -41.04
N SER A 131 0.56 24.41 -41.86
CA SER A 131 0.84 25.05 -43.15
C SER A 131 0.07 26.36 -43.25
N HIS A 132 -0.10 26.88 -44.46
CA HIS A 132 -0.83 28.15 -44.75
C HIS A 132 -0.25 29.38 -44.04
N GLY A 133 1.10 29.48 -44.00
CA GLY A 133 1.79 30.63 -43.42
C GLY A 133 1.97 30.61 -41.89
N HIS A 134 1.47 29.60 -41.19
CA HIS A 134 1.76 29.39 -39.78
C HIS A 134 3.20 28.88 -39.61
N LYS A 135 4.06 29.66 -38.95
CA LYS A 135 5.46 29.26 -38.68
C LYS A 135 5.67 28.86 -37.20
N ASP A 136 5.55 29.81 -36.31
CA ASP A 136 5.97 29.64 -34.90
C ASP A 136 4.81 29.37 -33.94
N GLN A 137 3.56 29.36 -34.41
CA GLN A 137 2.37 29.34 -33.58
C GLN A 137 1.65 27.97 -33.56
N LEU A 138 2.29 26.92 -34.04
CA LEU A 138 1.68 25.59 -34.19
C LEU A 138 1.15 25.00 -32.87
N ARG A 139 1.82 25.26 -31.77
CA ARG A 139 1.51 24.65 -30.46
C ARG A 139 1.16 25.67 -29.38
N MET A 140 0.73 26.84 -29.77
CA MET A 140 0.35 27.91 -28.86
C MET A 140 -1.09 27.78 -28.34
N PRO A 141 -1.44 28.42 -27.21
CA PRO A 141 -2.77 28.37 -26.65
C PRO A 141 -3.81 29.14 -27.46
N GLY A 142 -3.39 30.07 -28.31
CA GLY A 142 -4.26 31.04 -29.00
C GLY A 142 -4.61 32.22 -28.08
N SER A 143 -5.77 32.85 -28.31
CA SER A 143 -6.23 33.94 -27.48
C SER A 143 -6.46 33.51 -26.03
N ILE A 144 -6.00 34.33 -25.09
CA ILE A 144 -6.13 34.09 -23.63
C ILE A 144 -7.25 34.93 -23.01
N GLY A 145 -7.92 35.74 -23.78
CA GLY A 145 -9.05 36.58 -23.34
C GLY A 145 -9.52 37.56 -24.38
N SER A 146 -10.55 38.31 -24.03
CA SER A 146 -11.07 39.44 -24.82
C SER A 146 -10.32 40.72 -24.46
N ALA A 147 -10.47 41.78 -25.26
CA ALA A 147 -9.92 43.11 -24.97
C ALA A 147 -10.48 43.70 -23.67
N ASP A 148 -11.73 43.45 -23.38
CA ASP A 148 -12.41 43.87 -22.15
C ASP A 148 -13.03 42.67 -21.42
N PRO A 149 -12.64 42.37 -20.17
CA PRO A 149 -11.80 43.13 -19.25
C PRO A 149 -10.29 42.98 -19.55
N ALA A 150 -9.49 44.03 -19.32
CA ALA A 150 -8.06 44.12 -19.59
C ALA A 150 -7.20 43.25 -18.65
N ARG A 151 -7.65 42.03 -18.40
CA ARG A 151 -6.94 41.03 -17.52
C ARG A 151 -7.25 39.60 -17.97
N VAL A 152 -6.34 38.71 -17.69
CA VAL A 152 -6.55 37.24 -17.85
C VAL A 152 -7.32 36.72 -16.64
N PHE A 153 -8.38 35.96 -16.86
CA PHE A 153 -9.16 35.36 -15.80
C PHE A 153 -8.38 34.27 -15.08
N LYS A 154 -8.63 34.11 -13.76
CA LYS A 154 -8.09 33.00 -12.98
C LYS A 154 -8.62 31.67 -13.55
N GLY A 155 -7.75 30.65 -13.61
CA GLY A 155 -8.11 29.34 -14.14
C GLY A 155 -7.97 29.19 -15.67
N MET A 156 -7.50 30.23 -16.38
CA MET A 156 -7.18 30.11 -17.80
C MET A 156 -6.18 28.97 -18.04
N ARG A 157 -6.46 28.12 -19.02
CA ARG A 157 -5.66 26.95 -19.35
C ARG A 157 -4.37 27.35 -20.06
N MET A 158 -3.26 27.28 -19.34
CA MET A 158 -1.91 27.60 -19.83
C MET A 158 -0.97 26.42 -19.63
N GLY A 159 0.26 26.52 -20.18
CA GLY A 159 1.35 25.61 -19.90
C GLY A 159 1.70 25.58 -18.40
N GLY A 160 2.33 24.52 -17.96
CA GLY A 160 2.76 24.36 -16.58
C GLY A 160 3.09 22.94 -16.21
N HIS A 161 3.32 22.71 -14.93
CA HIS A 161 3.64 21.38 -14.39
C HIS A 161 2.50 20.40 -14.67
N MET A 162 2.87 19.20 -15.10
CA MET A 162 1.93 18.11 -15.40
C MET A 162 2.44 16.82 -14.75
N GLY A 163 1.50 16.03 -14.23
CA GLY A 163 1.85 14.81 -13.50
C GLY A 163 2.28 15.10 -12.06
N ASP A 164 2.82 14.06 -11.39
CA ASP A 164 3.20 14.09 -9.97
C ASP A 164 2.04 14.57 -9.07
N GLN A 165 0.85 14.16 -9.43
CA GLN A 165 -0.39 14.47 -8.72
C GLN A 165 -1.07 13.17 -8.28
N GLN A 166 -1.75 13.22 -7.15
CA GLN A 166 -2.57 12.10 -6.72
C GLN A 166 -3.74 11.90 -7.68
N VAL A 167 -3.84 10.68 -8.19
CA VAL A 167 -4.90 10.25 -9.11
C VAL A 167 -5.53 9.00 -8.53
N THR A 168 -6.85 8.95 -8.52
CA THR A 168 -7.62 7.78 -8.09
C THR A 168 -8.31 7.16 -9.29
N VAL A 169 -8.04 5.90 -9.54
CA VAL A 169 -8.75 5.08 -10.53
C VAL A 169 -9.75 4.21 -9.78
N LYS A 170 -11.01 4.31 -10.15
CA LYS A 170 -12.10 3.58 -9.49
C LYS A 170 -12.52 2.37 -10.32
N ASN A 171 -13.29 1.48 -9.70
CA ASN A 171 -13.93 0.35 -10.36
C ASN A 171 -12.94 -0.63 -11.01
N LEU A 172 -11.82 -0.89 -10.34
CA LEU A 172 -10.87 -1.91 -10.77
C LEU A 172 -11.23 -3.25 -10.11
N GLU A 173 -11.24 -4.32 -10.90
CA GLU A 173 -11.54 -5.69 -10.46
C GLU A 173 -10.24 -6.38 -9.98
N ILE A 174 -10.28 -7.05 -8.83
CA ILE A 174 -9.22 -7.94 -8.38
C ILE A 174 -9.47 -9.30 -9.03
N LEU A 175 -8.54 -9.78 -9.83
CA LEU A 175 -8.68 -11.07 -10.53
C LEU A 175 -8.19 -12.24 -9.70
N ALA A 176 -7.08 -12.07 -9.00
CA ALA A 176 -6.52 -13.10 -8.15
C ALA A 176 -5.71 -12.48 -7.01
N ILE A 177 -5.54 -13.25 -5.96
CA ILE A 177 -4.80 -12.89 -4.75
C ILE A 177 -3.78 -13.99 -4.49
N ASP A 178 -2.54 -13.61 -4.27
CA ASP A 178 -1.45 -14.50 -3.86
C ASP A 178 -1.07 -14.14 -2.42
N GLU A 179 -1.54 -14.91 -1.47
CA GLU A 179 -1.32 -14.68 -0.04
C GLU A 179 0.13 -14.95 0.36
N GLU A 180 0.78 -15.96 -0.23
CA GLU A 180 2.18 -16.29 0.08
C GLU A 180 3.13 -15.13 -0.26
N LYS A 181 2.88 -14.46 -1.39
CA LYS A 181 3.70 -13.33 -1.85
C LYS A 181 3.14 -11.97 -1.44
N ASN A 182 1.97 -11.94 -0.78
CA ASN A 182 1.24 -10.71 -0.49
C ASN A 182 1.04 -9.86 -1.76
N GLU A 183 0.58 -10.47 -2.86
CA GLU A 183 0.36 -9.80 -4.12
C GLU A 183 -1.12 -9.79 -4.51
N LEU A 184 -1.59 -8.64 -4.99
CA LEU A 184 -2.89 -8.46 -5.61
C LEU A 184 -2.71 -8.32 -7.12
N LEU A 185 -3.51 -9.05 -7.89
CA LEU A 185 -3.58 -8.96 -9.34
C LEU A 185 -4.81 -8.13 -9.74
N VAL A 186 -4.57 -6.84 -10.01
CA VAL A 186 -5.62 -5.88 -10.32
C VAL A 186 -5.74 -5.74 -11.84
N LYS A 187 -6.96 -5.90 -12.36
CA LYS A 187 -7.29 -5.77 -13.78
C LYS A 187 -7.00 -4.36 -14.29
N GLY A 188 -6.21 -4.27 -15.35
CA GLY A 188 -5.90 -3.04 -16.03
C GLY A 188 -4.72 -2.27 -15.44
N ALA A 189 -4.70 -0.97 -15.68
CA ALA A 189 -3.61 -0.08 -15.29
C ALA A 189 -3.91 0.64 -13.97
N VAL A 190 -2.90 0.74 -13.11
CA VAL A 190 -2.95 1.55 -11.89
C VAL A 190 -2.02 2.76 -12.00
N PRO A 191 -2.29 3.86 -11.29
CA PRO A 191 -1.48 5.07 -11.39
C PRO A 191 -0.04 4.87 -10.90
N GLY A 192 0.85 5.74 -11.34
CA GLY A 192 2.23 5.82 -10.84
C GLY A 192 3.25 4.96 -11.57
N ALA A 193 4.50 5.10 -11.12
CA ALA A 193 5.64 4.35 -11.59
C ALA A 193 5.77 2.99 -10.87
N ARG A 194 6.65 2.11 -11.36
CA ARG A 194 7.05 0.90 -10.62
C ARG A 194 7.70 1.31 -9.30
N GLY A 195 7.39 0.60 -8.22
CA GLY A 195 7.84 0.94 -6.86
C GLY A 195 7.05 2.09 -6.21
N GLY A 196 6.09 2.70 -6.93
CA GLY A 196 5.23 3.76 -6.37
C GLY A 196 4.27 3.22 -5.33
N LEU A 197 4.02 4.01 -4.27
CA LEU A 197 3.03 3.71 -3.24
C LEU A 197 1.62 3.82 -3.82
N LEU A 198 0.80 2.84 -3.50
CA LEU A 198 -0.61 2.77 -3.83
C LEU A 198 -1.45 2.67 -2.56
N MET A 199 -2.57 3.35 -2.56
CA MET A 199 -3.62 3.22 -1.56
C MET A 199 -4.79 2.51 -2.23
N ILE A 200 -5.12 1.31 -1.76
CA ILE A 200 -6.19 0.48 -2.31
C ILE A 200 -7.31 0.48 -1.30
N SER A 201 -8.52 0.75 -1.73
CA SER A 201 -9.69 0.74 -0.87
C SER A 201 -10.93 0.29 -1.64
N THR A 202 -11.88 -0.32 -0.94
CA THR A 202 -13.22 -0.61 -1.46
C THR A 202 -14.23 0.21 -0.67
N GLU A 203 -15.32 0.60 -1.31
CA GLU A 203 -16.41 1.31 -0.67
C GLU A 203 -17.23 0.34 0.21
N ASP A 204 -17.26 -0.93 -0.18
CA ASP A 204 -18.03 -1.97 0.47
C ASP A 204 -17.17 -2.84 1.40
N GLY A 205 -17.72 -3.20 2.55
CA GLY A 205 -17.18 -4.20 3.46
C GLY A 205 -16.60 -3.64 4.76
N LYS A 206 -16.64 -4.48 5.80
CA LYS A 206 -15.93 -4.29 7.06
C LYS A 206 -14.49 -4.73 6.86
N ILE A 207 -13.57 -4.16 7.64
CA ILE A 207 -12.20 -4.69 7.72
C ILE A 207 -12.30 -5.86 8.70
N ASP A 208 -12.27 -7.07 8.17
CA ASP A 208 -12.09 -8.26 9.00
C ASP A 208 -10.59 -8.37 9.26
N VAL A 209 -10.19 -8.03 10.47
CA VAL A 209 -8.81 -8.17 10.93
C VAL A 209 -8.68 -9.58 11.48
N SER A 210 -7.91 -10.41 10.82
CA SER A 210 -7.36 -11.58 11.47
C SER A 210 -6.32 -11.07 12.48
N THR A 211 -6.72 -11.00 13.73
CA THR A 211 -5.81 -10.66 14.83
C THR A 211 -4.80 -11.80 14.89
N GLY A 212 -3.57 -11.54 14.42
CA GLY A 212 -2.44 -12.47 14.57
C GLY A 212 -2.01 -12.70 16.02
N ALA A 213 -2.93 -12.53 16.97
CA ALA A 213 -2.72 -12.77 18.39
C ALA A 213 -3.14 -14.20 18.84
N ASP A 214 -3.75 -14.99 17.94
CA ASP A 214 -4.26 -16.31 18.32
C ASP A 214 -3.28 -17.47 18.01
N GLU A 215 -2.16 -17.23 17.33
CA GLU A 215 -1.19 -18.31 17.07
C GLU A 215 -0.06 -18.45 18.09
N THR A 216 0.03 -17.59 19.10
CA THR A 216 1.07 -17.69 20.15
C THR A 216 0.54 -18.07 21.54
N LYS A 217 -0.72 -18.49 21.66
CA LYS A 217 -1.30 -18.98 22.93
C LYS A 217 -1.77 -20.43 22.91
N ALA A 218 -1.49 -21.16 21.85
CA ALA A 218 -1.66 -22.59 21.86
C ALA A 218 -0.32 -23.27 22.19
N GLU A 219 -0.37 -24.08 23.27
CA GLU A 219 0.64 -25.06 23.65
C GLU A 219 1.91 -24.60 24.38
N VAL A 220 1.74 -24.22 25.63
CA VAL A 220 2.58 -24.74 26.70
C VAL A 220 1.64 -25.32 27.77
N VAL A 221 1.06 -26.45 27.49
CA VAL A 221 0.60 -27.37 28.51
C VAL A 221 1.80 -28.24 28.86
N ILE A 222 2.50 -27.87 29.91
CA ILE A 222 3.46 -28.75 30.57
C ILE A 222 2.62 -29.78 31.30
N GLU A 223 2.55 -30.98 30.76
CA GLU A 223 2.15 -32.17 31.51
C GLU A 223 3.28 -32.48 32.54
N ASP A 224 3.05 -32.04 33.77
CA ASP A 224 3.71 -32.60 34.93
C ASP A 224 3.18 -34.02 35.11
N GLN A 225 3.90 -35.00 34.55
CA GLN A 225 3.79 -36.37 34.98
C GLN A 225 5.01 -36.68 35.82
N SER A 226 4.82 -36.52 37.14
CA SER A 226 5.62 -37.16 38.17
C SER A 226 5.37 -38.67 38.09
N GLU A 227 6.29 -39.43 37.55
CA GLU A 227 6.42 -40.85 37.81
C GLU A 227 7.67 -41.11 38.62
N ASP A 228 7.42 -41.45 39.87
CA ASP A 228 8.34 -42.20 40.76
C ASP A 228 8.87 -43.45 40.07
N VAL A 229 10.16 -43.50 39.83
CA VAL A 229 10.86 -44.77 39.64
C VAL A 229 12.12 -44.80 40.52
N SER A 230 12.04 -45.59 41.55
CA SER A 230 13.03 -46.07 42.49
C SER A 230 14.35 -46.47 41.85
N ILE A 231 15.40 -46.06 42.52
CA ILE A 231 16.81 -46.47 42.37
C ILE A 231 16.97 -47.92 42.85
N PRO A 232 17.77 -48.75 42.22
CA PRO A 232 18.57 -49.75 42.90
C PRO A 232 20.06 -49.43 42.78
N GLU A 233 20.68 -49.34 43.96
CA GLU A 233 22.10 -49.42 44.15
C GLU A 233 22.63 -50.81 43.73
N GLU A 234 23.73 -50.87 43.04
CA GLU A 234 24.74 -51.92 43.23
C GLU A 234 26.07 -51.49 42.59
N LYS A 235 27.01 -51.24 43.51
CA LYS A 235 28.36 -51.82 43.76
C LYS A 235 29.40 -51.76 42.64
N THR A 236 30.37 -50.94 42.91
CA THR A 236 31.84 -51.27 43.11
C THR A 236 32.58 -52.09 42.07
N ALA A 237 33.59 -51.54 41.50
CA ALA A 237 35.01 -51.93 41.71
C ALA A 237 35.88 -51.33 40.58
N SER A 238 36.87 -50.56 41.00
CA SER A 238 38.32 -50.69 40.76
C SER A 238 38.79 -51.01 39.33
N GLU A 239 39.68 -50.20 38.85
CA GLU A 239 41.15 -50.30 38.70
C GLU A 239 41.57 -49.20 37.71
N GLU A 240 42.30 -48.28 38.07
CA GLU A 240 43.74 -48.02 38.05
C GLU A 240 44.54 -48.43 36.82
N GLU A 241 45.41 -47.50 36.51
CA GLU A 241 46.63 -47.60 35.68
C GLU A 241 46.40 -47.39 34.17
N ALA A 242 47.15 -46.64 33.51
CA ALA A 242 48.41 -45.96 33.61
C ALA A 242 48.86 -45.52 32.23
N VAL A 243 49.55 -44.40 32.19
CA VAL A 243 50.81 -44.18 31.51
C VAL A 243 50.82 -43.81 30.03
N THR A 244 51.23 -42.56 29.87
CA THR A 244 52.26 -42.03 28.91
C THR A 244 52.23 -42.45 27.44
N ALA A 245 52.12 -41.50 26.58
CA ALA A 245 53.13 -40.98 25.64
C ALA A 245 52.57 -39.73 24.90
#